data_ece8554d715939e3036989128d1325d7
#
_entry.id   ece8554d715939e3036989128d1325d7
#
_cell.length_a   1.000
_cell.length_b   1.000
_cell.length_c   1.000
_cell.angle_alpha   90.00
_cell.angle_beta   90.00
_cell.angle_gamma   90.00
#
_symmetry.space_group_name_H-M   'P 1'
#
loop_
_entity.id
_entity.type
_entity.pdbx_description
1 polymer ?
#
loop_
_entity_poly.entity_id
_entity_poly.type
_entity_poly.pdbx_seq_one_letter_code
_entity_poly.pdbx_strand_id
1 'polypeptide(L)'
;MDRPSLYDDDIVTWAEEQAAALRALGSRAELSNAVDWENVAEEIESVGRSQVRTVESLLVQTLAHLLKRLSAPDAPARGHWRDEIATFQLSARVRYEPAMRQRLNWARIWQDAKERAEQSLRMYDDTMLPGLPPDCPLSPELLLESILDIDDALLRLAGSAIPTPSDRSQFTFDAKPKTRTTR
;
A
#
# COMPACT_ATOMS: atom_id res chain seq x y z
N MET A 1 -20.65 22.50 -21.69
CA MET A 1 -20.15 21.53 -20.70
C MET A 1 -18.77 21.14 -21.20
N ASP A 2 -17.74 21.69 -20.57
CA ASP A 2 -16.37 21.29 -20.88
C ASP A 2 -16.21 19.82 -20.48
N ARG A 3 -15.72 19.01 -21.40
CA ARG A 3 -15.31 17.64 -21.12
C ARG A 3 -14.17 17.74 -20.10
N PRO A 4 -14.26 17.03 -18.95
CA PRO A 4 -13.11 16.93 -18.07
C PRO A 4 -11.91 16.48 -18.91
N SER A 5 -10.79 17.17 -18.77
CA SER A 5 -9.60 16.82 -19.55
C SER A 5 -9.00 15.57 -18.93
N LEU A 6 -8.56 14.62 -19.74
CA LEU A 6 -7.86 13.42 -19.25
C LEU A 6 -6.67 13.80 -18.34
N TYR A 7 -6.08 14.98 -18.58
CA TYR A 7 -5.02 15.54 -17.74
C TYR A 7 -5.44 15.78 -16.28
N ASP A 8 -6.71 16.18 -16.05
CA ASP A 8 -7.21 16.47 -14.71
C ASP A 8 -7.77 15.23 -14.01
N ASP A 9 -8.27 14.25 -14.79
CA ASP A 9 -8.98 13.08 -14.24
C ASP A 9 -8.11 11.83 -14.18
N ASP A 10 -7.12 11.66 -15.09
CA ASP A 10 -6.24 10.49 -15.17
C ASP A 10 -4.89 10.89 -15.79
N ILE A 11 -4.04 11.46 -14.96
CA ILE A 11 -2.72 11.93 -15.38
C ILE A 11 -1.83 10.78 -15.90
N VAL A 12 -2.05 9.55 -15.46
CA VAL A 12 -1.25 8.39 -15.86
C VAL A 12 -1.56 7.99 -17.29
N THR A 13 -2.85 7.81 -17.61
CA THR A 13 -3.28 7.53 -18.99
C THR A 13 -2.96 8.70 -19.92
N TRP A 14 -3.19 9.92 -19.46
CA TRP A 14 -2.82 11.11 -20.23
C TRP A 14 -1.33 11.12 -20.61
N ALA A 15 -0.45 10.87 -19.65
CA ALA A 15 1.00 10.87 -19.88
C ALA A 15 1.42 9.78 -20.90
N GLU A 16 0.85 8.58 -20.81
CA GLU A 16 1.10 7.51 -21.77
C GLU A 16 0.62 7.85 -23.19
N GLU A 17 -0.59 8.41 -23.30
CA GLU A 17 -1.14 8.83 -24.61
C GLU A 17 -0.32 9.97 -25.24
N GLN A 18 0.08 10.98 -24.45
CA GLN A 18 0.90 12.07 -24.94
C GLN A 18 2.30 11.60 -25.37
N ALA A 19 2.93 10.73 -24.58
CA ALA A 19 4.23 10.15 -24.94
C ALA A 19 4.15 9.36 -26.25
N ALA A 20 3.11 8.54 -26.42
CA ALA A 20 2.88 7.81 -27.66
C ALA A 20 2.67 8.74 -28.87
N ALA A 21 1.88 9.80 -28.70
CA ALA A 21 1.65 10.81 -29.73
C ALA A 21 2.93 11.55 -30.12
N LEU A 22 3.77 11.91 -29.15
CA LEU A 22 5.05 12.58 -29.39
C LEU A 22 6.03 11.67 -30.14
N ARG A 23 6.13 10.39 -29.80
CA ARG A 23 6.95 9.41 -30.52
C ARG A 23 6.47 9.24 -31.97
N ALA A 24 5.16 9.19 -32.18
CA ALA A 24 4.58 9.12 -33.53
C ALA A 24 4.85 10.38 -34.35
N LEU A 25 4.82 11.56 -33.73
CA LEU A 25 5.21 12.81 -34.39
C LEU A 25 6.70 12.84 -34.71
N GLY A 26 7.56 12.50 -33.76
CA GLY A 26 9.01 12.48 -33.92
C GLY A 26 9.53 11.54 -35.03
N SER A 27 8.73 10.52 -35.39
CA SER A 27 9.04 9.60 -36.49
C SER A 27 8.83 10.21 -37.91
N ARG A 28 8.21 11.40 -38.02
CA ARG A 28 7.95 12.04 -39.30
C ARG A 28 9.17 12.79 -39.82
N ALA A 29 9.60 12.45 -41.04
CA ALA A 29 10.82 12.99 -41.65
C ALA A 29 10.75 14.52 -41.94
N GLU A 30 9.57 15.09 -42.04
CA GLU A 30 9.35 16.50 -42.28
C GLU A 30 9.45 17.41 -41.05
N LEU A 31 9.53 16.79 -39.83
CA LEU A 31 9.62 17.58 -38.60
C LEU A 31 11.06 17.99 -38.28
N SER A 32 11.17 19.10 -37.58
CA SER A 32 12.45 19.66 -37.15
C SER A 32 13.18 18.73 -36.17
N ASN A 33 14.47 18.52 -36.39
CA ASN A 33 15.38 17.87 -35.48
C ASN A 33 15.80 18.74 -34.27
N ALA A 34 15.21 19.93 -34.12
CA ALA A 34 15.47 20.82 -32.98
C ALA A 34 14.86 20.34 -31.67
N VAL A 35 13.89 19.41 -31.73
CA VAL A 35 13.26 18.79 -30.57
C VAL A 35 13.74 17.34 -30.45
N ASP A 36 14.23 17.00 -29.27
CA ASP A 36 14.52 15.62 -28.90
C ASP A 36 13.22 14.90 -28.50
N TRP A 37 12.47 14.43 -29.50
CA TRP A 37 11.13 13.88 -29.35
C TRP A 37 11.09 12.70 -28.40
N GLU A 38 12.11 11.85 -28.41
CA GLU A 38 12.15 10.65 -27.55
C GLU A 38 12.32 11.01 -26.08
N ASN A 39 13.30 11.88 -25.76
CA ASN A 39 13.50 12.30 -24.37
C ASN A 39 12.31 13.13 -23.85
N VAL A 40 11.65 13.95 -24.68
CA VAL A 40 10.44 14.66 -24.29
C VAL A 40 9.30 13.69 -24.00
N ALA A 41 9.11 12.68 -24.83
CA ALA A 41 8.10 11.64 -24.62
C ALA A 41 8.39 10.84 -23.34
N GLU A 42 9.65 10.46 -23.11
CA GLU A 42 10.05 9.73 -21.88
C GLU A 42 9.81 10.58 -20.62
N GLU A 43 10.09 11.86 -20.65
CA GLU A 43 9.89 12.76 -19.52
C GLU A 43 8.39 12.88 -19.16
N ILE A 44 7.54 13.02 -20.18
CA ILE A 44 6.08 13.06 -19.97
C ILE A 44 5.58 11.74 -19.40
N GLU A 45 6.02 10.60 -19.92
CA GLU A 45 5.67 9.27 -19.40
C GLU A 45 6.16 9.07 -17.97
N SER A 46 7.30 9.68 -17.60
CA SER A 46 7.85 9.63 -16.25
C SER A 46 6.94 10.28 -15.20
N VAL A 47 6.12 11.27 -15.60
CA VAL A 47 5.12 11.89 -14.71
C VAL A 47 4.13 10.85 -14.21
N GLY A 48 3.52 10.08 -15.12
CA GLY A 48 2.59 9.01 -14.74
C GLY A 48 3.24 7.94 -13.84
N ARG A 49 4.46 7.49 -14.20
CA ARG A 49 5.21 6.53 -13.38
C ARG A 49 5.50 7.07 -11.97
N SER A 50 5.80 8.35 -11.85
CA SER A 50 6.06 9.02 -10.58
C SER A 50 4.84 9.03 -9.66
N GLN A 51 3.64 9.27 -10.20
CA GLN A 51 2.38 9.24 -9.45
C GLN A 51 2.09 7.83 -8.91
N VAL A 52 2.24 6.80 -9.73
CA VAL A 52 2.07 5.40 -9.30
C VAL A 52 3.03 5.07 -8.17
N ARG A 53 4.32 5.38 -8.31
CA ARG A 53 5.34 5.15 -7.26
C ARG A 53 5.03 5.86 -5.96
N THR A 54 4.43 7.05 -6.02
CA THR A 54 4.03 7.81 -4.83
C THR A 54 2.93 7.05 -4.08
N VAL A 55 1.91 6.55 -4.77
CA VAL A 55 0.85 5.73 -4.16
C VAL A 55 1.41 4.43 -3.59
N GLU A 56 2.27 3.72 -4.34
CA GLU A 56 2.94 2.51 -3.85
C GLU A 56 3.71 2.76 -2.56
N SER A 57 4.49 3.84 -2.49
CA SER A 57 5.26 4.20 -1.29
C SER A 57 4.38 4.46 -0.08
N LEU A 58 3.24 5.12 -0.26
CA LEU A 58 2.27 5.38 0.81
C LEU A 58 1.59 4.09 1.29
N LEU A 59 1.28 3.17 0.38
CA LEU A 59 0.75 1.84 0.72
C LEU A 59 1.77 0.99 1.48
N VAL A 60 3.04 1.00 1.06
CA VAL A 60 4.14 0.36 1.81
C VAL A 60 4.21 0.88 3.24
N GLN A 61 4.12 2.20 3.43
CA GLN A 61 4.16 2.79 4.77
C GLN A 61 2.93 2.41 5.60
N THR A 62 1.74 2.46 5.02
CA THR A 62 0.50 2.03 5.69
C THR A 62 0.60 0.59 6.19
N LEU A 63 1.00 -0.33 5.30
CA LEU A 63 1.14 -1.75 5.63
C LEU A 63 2.27 -2.00 6.63
N ALA A 64 3.41 -1.33 6.50
CA ALA A 64 4.52 -1.46 7.44
C ALA A 64 4.12 -1.03 8.87
N HIS A 65 3.32 0.06 9.02
CA HIS A 65 2.86 0.48 10.34
C HIS A 65 1.77 -0.45 10.90
N LEU A 66 0.92 -1.05 10.06
CA LEU A 66 0.01 -2.12 10.49
C LEU A 66 0.79 -3.33 11.02
N LEU A 67 1.84 -3.75 10.30
CA LEU A 67 2.68 -4.87 10.71
C LEU A 67 3.45 -4.60 12.01
N LYS A 68 4.01 -3.39 12.18
CA LYS A 68 4.65 -2.98 13.44
C LYS A 68 3.67 -3.03 14.61
N ARG A 69 2.48 -2.46 14.43
CA ARG A 69 1.45 -2.44 15.46
C ARG A 69 0.97 -3.84 15.83
N LEU A 70 0.88 -4.75 14.85
CA LEU A 70 0.51 -6.14 15.07
C LEU A 70 1.60 -6.92 15.81
N SER A 71 2.87 -6.66 15.45
CA SER A 71 4.04 -7.39 15.98
C SER A 71 4.46 -6.92 17.37
N ALA A 72 4.26 -5.63 17.69
CA ALA A 72 4.62 -5.04 18.99
C ALA A 72 3.41 -4.27 19.59
N PRO A 73 2.36 -4.97 20.05
CA PRO A 73 1.12 -4.36 20.51
C PRO A 73 1.29 -3.50 21.77
N ASP A 74 2.30 -3.78 22.58
CA ASP A 74 2.60 -3.06 23.82
C ASP A 74 3.64 -1.95 23.66
N ALA A 75 4.17 -1.74 22.45
CA ALA A 75 5.16 -0.71 22.19
C ALA A 75 4.63 0.70 22.57
N PRO A 76 5.45 1.56 23.20
CA PRO A 76 5.07 2.93 23.55
C PRO A 76 4.60 3.75 22.32
N ALA A 77 5.15 3.46 21.15
CA ALA A 77 4.85 4.13 19.89
C ALA A 77 3.52 3.68 19.22
N ARG A 78 2.78 2.73 19.78
CA ARG A 78 1.57 2.15 19.17
C ARG A 78 0.50 3.18 18.80
N GLY A 79 0.35 4.24 19.61
CA GLY A 79 -0.58 5.33 19.31
C GLY A 79 -0.15 6.12 18.09
N HIS A 80 1.12 6.51 18.06
CA HIS A 80 1.72 7.20 16.92
C HIS A 80 1.60 6.39 15.62
N TRP A 81 1.85 5.08 15.67
CA TRP A 81 1.67 4.23 14.48
C TRP A 81 0.22 4.20 13.97
N ARG A 82 -0.78 4.32 14.86
CA ARG A 82 -2.19 4.42 14.45
C ARG A 82 -2.46 5.70 13.66
N ASP A 83 -1.91 6.82 14.11
CA ASP A 83 -2.06 8.11 13.45
C ASP A 83 -1.33 8.11 12.09
N GLU A 84 -0.15 7.49 12.02
CA GLU A 84 0.60 7.34 10.77
C GLU A 84 -0.13 6.44 9.76
N ILE A 85 -0.72 5.31 10.20
CA ILE A 85 -1.55 4.46 9.33
C ILE A 85 -2.67 5.28 8.69
N ALA A 86 -3.41 6.05 9.50
CA ALA A 86 -4.51 6.88 9.00
C ALA A 86 -4.01 7.96 8.02
N THR A 87 -2.88 8.60 8.32
CA THR A 87 -2.29 9.66 7.51
C THR A 87 -1.80 9.13 6.15
N PHE A 88 -1.05 8.02 6.14
CA PHE A 88 -0.53 7.45 4.90
C PHE A 88 -1.65 6.86 4.05
N GLN A 89 -2.63 6.19 4.66
CA GLN A 89 -3.78 5.65 3.96
C GLN A 89 -4.62 6.75 3.31
N LEU A 90 -4.92 7.83 4.03
CA LEU A 90 -5.64 8.97 3.46
C LEU A 90 -4.84 9.60 2.32
N SER A 91 -3.53 9.76 2.50
CA SER A 91 -2.66 10.33 1.46
C SER A 91 -2.59 9.47 0.21
N ALA A 92 -2.61 8.12 0.36
CA ALA A 92 -2.67 7.19 -0.76
C ALA A 92 -4.00 7.32 -1.52
N ARG A 93 -5.14 7.34 -0.79
CA ARG A 93 -6.47 7.48 -1.38
C ARG A 93 -6.65 8.77 -2.18
N VAL A 94 -6.19 9.90 -1.63
CA VAL A 94 -6.30 11.21 -2.30
C VAL A 94 -5.53 11.26 -3.62
N ARG A 95 -4.45 10.47 -3.73
CA ARG A 95 -3.59 10.43 -4.92
C ARG A 95 -3.92 9.28 -5.86
N TYR A 96 -4.73 8.34 -5.40
CA TYR A 96 -5.08 7.17 -6.19
C TYR A 96 -6.11 7.52 -7.25
N GLU A 97 -5.84 7.12 -8.47
CA GLU A 97 -6.74 7.16 -9.61
C GLU A 97 -7.04 5.71 -10.06
N PRO A 98 -8.28 5.41 -10.48
CA PRO A 98 -8.65 4.04 -10.87
C PRO A 98 -7.74 3.42 -11.94
N ALA A 99 -7.21 4.22 -12.86
CA ALA A 99 -6.25 3.79 -13.89
C ALA A 99 -4.92 3.28 -13.32
N MET A 100 -4.55 3.67 -12.11
CA MET A 100 -3.34 3.18 -11.43
C MET A 100 -3.46 1.73 -10.99
N ARG A 101 -4.68 1.19 -10.81
CA ARG A 101 -4.91 -0.14 -10.25
C ARG A 101 -4.09 -1.24 -10.91
N GLN A 102 -4.07 -1.27 -12.24
CA GLN A 102 -3.34 -2.29 -13.01
C GLN A 102 -1.83 -2.09 -13.02
N ARG A 103 -1.37 -0.92 -12.59
CA ARG A 103 0.04 -0.53 -12.55
C ARG A 103 0.67 -0.73 -11.17
N LEU A 104 -0.15 -0.89 -10.11
CA LEU A 104 0.34 -1.17 -8.76
C LEU A 104 0.89 -2.60 -8.69
N ASN A 105 2.15 -2.73 -8.28
CA ASN A 105 2.74 -4.05 -8.02
C ASN A 105 2.45 -4.49 -6.58
N TRP A 106 1.26 -5.07 -6.36
CA TRP A 106 0.77 -5.41 -5.03
C TRP A 106 1.67 -6.41 -4.28
N ALA A 107 2.20 -7.39 -4.98
CA ALA A 107 3.13 -8.35 -4.39
C ALA A 107 4.41 -7.67 -3.89
N ARG A 108 4.97 -6.74 -4.67
CA ARG A 108 6.14 -5.96 -4.28
C ARG A 108 5.84 -5.04 -3.11
N ILE A 109 4.71 -4.32 -3.14
CA ILE A 109 4.26 -3.44 -2.04
C ILE A 109 4.23 -4.23 -0.72
N TRP A 110 3.70 -5.46 -0.74
CA TRP A 110 3.64 -6.32 0.44
C TRP A 110 5.03 -6.73 0.94
N GLN A 111 5.94 -7.11 0.05
CA GLN A 111 7.30 -7.48 0.42
C GLN A 111 8.07 -6.28 0.99
N ASP A 112 8.03 -5.15 0.31
CA ASP A 112 8.69 -3.91 0.77
C ASP A 112 8.14 -3.48 2.16
N ALA A 113 6.83 -3.66 2.40
CA ALA A 113 6.21 -3.37 3.69
C ALA A 113 6.71 -4.29 4.81
N LYS A 114 6.85 -5.60 4.54
CA LYS A 114 7.41 -6.56 5.51
C LYS A 114 8.86 -6.22 5.83
N GLU A 115 9.70 -5.98 4.83
CA GLU A 115 11.10 -5.62 5.02
C GLU A 115 11.25 -4.34 5.84
N ARG A 116 10.45 -3.32 5.51
CA ARG A 116 10.45 -2.04 6.23
C ARG A 116 10.01 -2.19 7.69
N ALA A 117 8.96 -2.96 7.94
CA ALA A 117 8.47 -3.21 9.29
C ALA A 117 9.52 -3.98 10.12
N GLU A 118 10.09 -5.04 9.56
CA GLU A 118 11.12 -5.84 10.21
C GLU A 118 12.37 -5.01 10.55
N GLN A 119 12.86 -4.19 9.61
CA GLN A 119 13.98 -3.29 9.85
C GLN A 119 13.68 -2.30 10.98
N SER A 120 12.46 -1.74 11.00
CA SER A 120 12.05 -0.80 12.05
C SER A 120 11.95 -1.46 13.42
N LEU A 121 11.34 -2.66 13.51
CA LEU A 121 11.19 -3.42 14.76
C LEU A 121 12.56 -3.79 15.36
N ARG A 122 13.49 -4.28 14.54
CA ARG A 122 14.86 -4.62 14.98
C ARG A 122 15.59 -3.47 15.65
N MET A 123 15.33 -2.21 15.26
CA MET A 123 15.96 -1.05 15.91
C MET A 123 15.51 -0.83 17.37
N TYR A 124 14.43 -1.50 17.78
CA TYR A 124 13.87 -1.41 19.13
C TYR A 124 13.86 -2.77 19.84
N ASP A 125 14.65 -3.73 19.36
CA ASP A 125 14.72 -5.10 19.86
C ASP A 125 13.39 -5.87 19.80
N ASP A 126 12.45 -5.40 18.97
CA ASP A 126 11.20 -6.07 18.67
C ASP A 126 11.35 -7.04 17.48
N THR A 127 10.47 -8.03 17.40
CA THR A 127 10.46 -9.04 16.32
C THR A 127 9.15 -9.00 15.55
N MET A 128 9.25 -9.27 14.24
CA MET A 128 8.07 -9.41 13.38
C MET A 128 7.22 -10.60 13.80
N LEU A 129 5.90 -10.47 13.77
CA LEU A 129 4.97 -11.60 13.95
C LEU A 129 5.34 -12.72 12.95
N PRO A 130 5.61 -13.94 13.44
CA PRO A 130 5.96 -15.07 12.57
C PRO A 130 4.74 -15.57 11.78
N GLY A 131 5.00 -16.26 10.66
CA GLY A 131 3.96 -16.94 9.90
C GLY A 131 3.10 -16.04 9.02
N LEU A 132 3.50 -14.79 8.76
CA LEU A 132 2.81 -13.93 7.80
C LEU A 132 2.77 -14.57 6.40
N PRO A 133 1.63 -14.48 5.69
CA PRO A 133 1.47 -15.11 4.39
C PRO A 133 2.37 -14.48 3.33
N PRO A 134 2.70 -15.24 2.24
CA PRO A 134 3.47 -14.72 1.12
C PRO A 134 2.75 -13.57 0.42
N ASP A 135 1.42 -13.66 0.29
CA ASP A 135 0.57 -12.65 -0.33
C ASP A 135 -0.13 -11.78 0.72
N CYS A 136 -0.37 -10.51 0.39
CA CYS A 136 -1.04 -9.59 1.30
C CYS A 136 -2.51 -10.01 1.51
N PRO A 137 -2.95 -10.25 2.76
CA PRO A 137 -4.34 -10.63 3.04
C PRO A 137 -5.33 -9.45 2.97
N LEU A 138 -4.83 -8.23 2.83
CA LEU A 138 -5.62 -7.04 2.59
C LEU A 138 -5.64 -6.74 1.08
N SER A 139 -6.81 -6.40 0.53
CA SER A 139 -6.89 -6.03 -0.88
C SER A 139 -6.56 -4.56 -1.12
N PRO A 140 -6.10 -4.16 -2.32
CA PRO A 140 -5.92 -2.76 -2.67
C PRO A 140 -7.17 -1.91 -2.47
N GLU A 141 -8.35 -2.45 -2.79
CA GLU A 141 -9.64 -1.77 -2.66
C GLU A 141 -9.91 -1.35 -1.21
N LEU A 142 -9.61 -2.24 -0.27
CA LEU A 142 -9.79 -1.96 1.17
C LEU A 142 -8.97 -0.74 1.62
N LEU A 143 -7.79 -0.56 1.05
CA LEU A 143 -6.87 0.53 1.41
C LEU A 143 -7.10 1.82 0.59
N LEU A 144 -7.66 1.72 -0.61
CA LEU A 144 -7.74 2.83 -1.57
C LEU A 144 -9.16 3.38 -1.76
N GLU A 145 -10.21 2.57 -1.61
CA GLU A 145 -11.57 2.98 -1.93
C GLU A 145 -12.40 3.42 -0.70
N SER A 146 -11.98 3.02 0.50
CA SER A 146 -12.68 3.37 1.75
C SER A 146 -11.74 3.89 2.83
N ILE A 147 -12.29 4.50 3.88
CA ILE A 147 -11.52 4.76 5.10
C ILE A 147 -11.24 3.42 5.77
N LEU A 148 -9.97 3.17 6.05
CA LEU A 148 -9.53 1.91 6.63
C LEU A 148 -10.00 1.79 8.09
N ASP A 149 -10.74 0.72 8.39
CA ASP A 149 -10.88 0.27 9.76
C ASP A 149 -9.60 -0.45 10.19
N ILE A 150 -8.79 0.24 10.99
CA ILE A 150 -7.47 -0.24 11.40
C ILE A 150 -7.58 -1.51 12.25
N ASP A 151 -8.60 -1.62 13.08
CA ASP A 151 -8.76 -2.76 13.98
C ASP A 151 -9.24 -4.00 13.19
N ASP A 152 -10.13 -3.84 12.20
CA ASP A 152 -10.48 -4.92 11.25
C ASP A 152 -9.28 -5.35 10.41
N ALA A 153 -8.48 -4.41 9.92
CA ALA A 153 -7.26 -4.72 9.15
C ALA A 153 -6.25 -5.52 9.98
N LEU A 154 -6.05 -5.17 11.25
CA LEU A 154 -5.19 -5.91 12.17
C LEU A 154 -5.73 -7.33 12.44
N LEU A 155 -7.04 -7.50 12.60
CA LEU A 155 -7.66 -8.81 12.77
C LEU A 155 -7.48 -9.71 11.54
N ARG A 156 -7.62 -9.17 10.33
CA ARG A 156 -7.39 -9.91 9.08
C ARG A 156 -5.93 -10.33 8.94
N LEU A 157 -4.98 -9.44 9.25
CA LEU A 157 -3.56 -9.75 9.25
C LEU A 157 -3.20 -10.82 10.28
N ALA A 158 -3.72 -10.71 11.52
CA ALA A 158 -3.50 -11.70 12.57
C ALA A 158 -4.09 -13.06 12.21
N GLY A 159 -5.32 -13.09 11.67
CA GLY A 159 -6.00 -14.32 11.29
C GLY A 159 -5.37 -15.04 10.09
N SER A 160 -4.56 -14.34 9.29
CA SER A 160 -3.86 -14.92 8.16
C SER A 160 -2.47 -15.47 8.50
N ALA A 161 -1.91 -15.11 9.67
CA ALA A 161 -0.65 -15.66 10.14
C ALA A 161 -0.81 -17.14 10.49
N ILE A 162 0.05 -18.00 9.95
CA ILE A 162 0.05 -19.42 10.26
C ILE A 162 0.68 -19.58 11.65
N PRO A 163 -0.04 -20.12 12.67
CA PRO A 163 0.53 -20.33 13.99
C PRO A 163 1.70 -21.30 13.89
N THR A 164 2.86 -20.90 14.42
CA THR A 164 4.01 -21.81 14.53
C THR A 164 3.71 -22.92 15.54
N PRO A 165 4.30 -24.12 15.38
CA PRO A 165 4.05 -25.25 16.31
C PRO A 165 4.30 -24.93 17.78
N SER A 166 5.15 -23.92 18.08
CA SER A 166 5.45 -23.46 19.45
C SER A 166 4.35 -22.61 20.07
N ASP A 167 3.51 -21.94 19.27
CA ASP A 167 2.49 -21.00 19.78
C ASP A 167 1.19 -21.69 20.18
N ARG A 168 0.98 -22.94 19.77
CA ARG A 168 -0.24 -23.72 20.12
C ARG A 168 -0.39 -23.99 21.63
N SER A 169 0.65 -23.80 22.41
CA SER A 169 0.63 -24.02 23.85
C SER A 169 0.23 -22.80 24.68
N GLN A 170 0.14 -21.61 24.10
CA GLN A 170 -0.19 -20.36 24.82
C GLN A 170 -1.64 -19.89 24.63
N PHE A 171 -2.38 -20.45 23.66
CA PHE A 171 -3.81 -20.15 23.45
C PHE A 171 -4.72 -21.24 24.05
N THR A 172 -4.54 -21.57 25.31
CA THR A 172 -5.61 -22.18 26.09
C THR A 172 -6.51 -21.06 26.60
N PHE A 173 -7.62 -20.85 25.92
CA PHE A 173 -8.72 -20.05 26.42
C PHE A 173 -9.19 -20.64 27.75
N ASP A 174 -8.86 -19.98 28.84
CA ASP A 174 -9.38 -20.29 30.17
C ASP A 174 -10.88 -19.90 30.20
N ALA A 175 -11.69 -20.81 29.65
CA ALA A 175 -13.16 -20.73 29.74
C ALA A 175 -13.58 -21.10 31.14
N LYS A 176 -13.53 -20.17 32.07
CA LYS A 176 -14.10 -20.30 33.41
C LYS A 176 -15.62 -20.54 33.29
N PRO A 177 -16.17 -21.70 33.71
CA PRO A 177 -17.60 -21.91 33.68
C PRO A 177 -18.27 -21.00 34.71
N LYS A 178 -19.20 -20.15 34.26
CA LYS A 178 -20.10 -19.43 35.16
C LYS A 178 -21.02 -20.41 35.85
N THR A 179 -20.73 -20.77 37.10
CA THR A 179 -21.67 -21.45 37.96
C THR A 179 -22.88 -20.59 38.24
N ARG A 180 -24.00 -21.04 37.72
CA ARG A 180 -25.33 -20.48 37.96
C ARG A 180 -25.82 -20.91 39.32
N THR A 181 -25.73 -20.08 40.34
CA THR A 181 -26.34 -20.35 41.64
C THR A 181 -27.79 -19.93 41.55
N THR A 182 -28.67 -20.92 41.61
CA THR A 182 -30.12 -20.79 41.83
C THR A 182 -30.38 -20.59 43.33
N ARG A 183 -31.10 -19.54 43.67
CA ARG A 183 -31.97 -19.46 44.85
C ARG A 183 -33.10 -18.49 44.61
#